data_a17b3ff22f52dbe90f5a75de697a2fb5
#
_entry.id   a17b3ff22f52dbe90f5a75de697a2fb5
#
_cell.length_a   1.000
_cell.length_b   1.000
_cell.length_c   1.000
_cell.angle_alpha   90.00
_cell.angle_beta   90.00
_cell.angle_gamma   90.00
#
_symmetry.space_group_name_H-M   'P 1'
#
loop_
_entity.id
_entity.type
_entity.pdbx_description
1 polymer ?
#
loop_
_entity_poly.entity_id
_entity_poly.type
_entity_poly.pdbx_seq_one_letter_code
_entity_poly.pdbx_strand_id
1 'polypeptide(L)'
;MTDLSRRQWLASLPVVAGAGGLLTGTVQTAEVSAQPVNLAPFGYCFNTSTIQGQKQPITKVVEIAAKAGYQGIEPWVRELDAHARSGGSLKDLGKQIADQGLSVEDAIGFFEWAVDDEATRRKGLEEAKRNMDMVLQIGGRRIAAPPFGTTDRSDLDLKRLTERYRTLLDIGQSIGVIPQLEVWGFSKTLGQLSEVALVAIGSGHPQACILPDVYHLHKGGSPFEGLQLLSGAAFHVFHVNDYPANPGRESITDAHRVYPGDGVAPLDSIFQTLRANGFRGMLSLELFNREYWKQDPLEVARTGLEKMKTAVQKSLG
;
A
#
# COMPACT_ATOMS: atom_id res chain seq x y z
N MET A 1 9.27 30.45 44.74
CA MET A 1 9.37 30.29 43.28
C MET A 1 7.96 30.43 42.73
N THR A 2 7.68 31.61 42.20
CA THR A 2 6.34 32.08 41.84
C THR A 2 6.02 31.66 40.40
N ASP A 3 4.89 31.02 40.27
CA ASP A 3 4.30 30.44 39.07
C ASP A 3 3.87 31.57 38.09
N LEU A 4 4.48 31.63 36.91
CA LEU A 4 4.14 32.61 35.85
C LEU A 4 3.10 32.03 34.91
N SER A 5 1.91 32.63 34.90
CA SER A 5 0.78 32.19 34.08
C SER A 5 1.01 32.44 32.58
N ARG A 6 0.40 31.56 31.74
CA ARG A 6 0.46 31.56 30.25
C ARG A 6 0.07 32.89 29.55
N ARG A 7 -0.39 33.90 30.27
CA ARG A 7 -0.81 35.20 29.71
C ARG A 7 0.31 36.24 29.60
N GLN A 8 1.50 35.99 30.14
CA GLN A 8 2.58 36.99 30.16
C GLN A 8 3.63 36.85 29.07
N TRP A 9 3.47 35.86 28.15
CA TRP A 9 4.43 35.61 27.08
C TRP A 9 4.18 36.39 25.78
N LEU A 10 3.11 37.18 25.66
CA LEU A 10 2.72 37.89 24.43
C LEU A 10 3.03 39.40 24.41
N ALA A 11 3.78 39.91 25.38
CA ALA A 11 3.96 41.38 25.56
C ALA A 11 5.38 41.92 25.35
N SER A 12 6.24 41.27 24.55
CA SER A 12 7.60 41.80 24.29
C SER A 12 8.02 41.62 22.83
N LEU A 13 7.46 42.44 21.94
CA LEU A 13 8.05 42.72 20.63
C LEU A 13 8.30 44.24 20.52
N PRO A 14 9.51 44.69 20.18
CA PRO A 14 9.79 46.12 20.00
C PRO A 14 9.20 46.67 18.73
N VAL A 15 8.48 47.77 18.85
CA VAL A 15 8.03 48.62 17.71
C VAL A 15 9.22 49.45 17.23
N VAL A 16 9.67 49.21 16.00
CA VAL A 16 10.58 50.13 15.31
C VAL A 16 9.76 51.04 14.44
N ALA A 17 9.71 52.32 14.83
CA ALA A 17 9.16 53.39 14.01
C ALA A 17 10.25 53.92 13.05
N GLY A 18 10.05 53.74 11.76
CA GLY A 18 10.88 54.34 10.71
C GLY A 18 10.01 55.21 9.79
N ALA A 19 10.32 56.48 9.73
CA ALA A 19 9.60 57.47 8.94
C ALA A 19 10.06 57.51 7.46
N GLY A 20 9.12 57.74 6.56
CA GLY A 20 9.34 58.58 5.38
C GLY A 20 9.48 57.89 4.02
N GLY A 21 8.57 58.25 3.11
CA GLY A 21 8.78 58.12 1.69
C GLY A 21 7.56 57.58 0.90
N LEU A 22 6.63 58.48 0.55
CA LEU A 22 5.58 58.20 -0.43
C LEU A 22 6.21 58.08 -1.84
N LEU A 23 6.24 56.87 -2.37
CA LEU A 23 6.35 56.62 -3.80
C LEU A 23 5.09 55.84 -4.23
N THR A 24 4.20 56.55 -4.93
CA THR A 24 3.03 55.98 -5.59
C THR A 24 3.47 55.21 -6.84
N GLY A 25 3.85 53.98 -6.68
CA GLY A 25 4.00 53.04 -7.78
C GLY A 25 2.79 52.12 -7.80
N THR A 26 1.99 52.16 -8.83
CA THR A 26 0.93 51.19 -9.11
C THR A 26 1.57 49.84 -9.37
N VAL A 27 1.61 48.96 -8.35
CA VAL A 27 1.97 47.58 -8.53
C VAL A 27 0.78 46.88 -9.20
N GLN A 28 0.92 46.64 -10.48
CA GLN A 28 0.01 45.79 -11.24
C GLN A 28 0.29 44.34 -10.78
N THR A 29 -0.47 43.84 -9.83
CA THR A 29 -0.45 42.44 -9.46
C THR A 29 -1.00 41.64 -10.62
N ALA A 30 -0.12 41.03 -11.41
CA ALA A 30 -0.51 39.97 -12.32
C ALA A 30 -1.08 38.85 -11.45
N GLU A 31 -2.39 38.69 -11.47
CA GLU A 31 -3.02 37.47 -10.99
C GLU A 31 -2.51 36.32 -11.85
N VAL A 32 -1.50 35.60 -11.36
CA VAL A 32 -1.17 34.28 -11.85
C VAL A 32 -2.34 33.38 -11.43
N SER A 33 -3.29 33.22 -12.33
CA SER A 33 -4.32 32.20 -12.20
C SER A 33 -3.61 30.84 -12.16
N ALA A 34 -3.28 30.39 -10.96
CA ALA A 34 -2.87 29.02 -10.74
C ALA A 34 -4.08 28.15 -11.09
N GLN A 35 -4.11 27.62 -12.31
CA GLN A 35 -5.00 26.52 -12.64
C GLN A 35 -4.80 25.47 -11.57
N PRO A 36 -5.86 24.93 -10.93
CA PRO A 36 -5.71 23.84 -10.00
C PRO A 36 -5.09 22.68 -10.78
N VAL A 37 -3.84 22.37 -10.47
CA VAL A 37 -3.22 21.12 -10.93
C VAL A 37 -4.05 20.03 -10.27
N ASN A 38 -4.98 19.49 -11.03
CA ASN A 38 -5.82 18.36 -10.60
C ASN A 38 -4.94 17.11 -10.60
N LEU A 39 -3.95 17.10 -9.70
CA LEU A 39 -3.19 15.90 -9.41
C LEU A 39 -4.18 14.94 -8.76
N ALA A 40 -4.51 13.87 -9.47
CA ALA A 40 -5.21 12.76 -8.85
C ALA A 40 -4.49 12.44 -7.53
N PRO A 41 -5.20 12.37 -6.38
CA PRO A 41 -4.55 12.24 -5.07
C PRO A 41 -3.77 10.93 -4.92
N PHE A 42 -4.02 9.95 -5.81
CA PHE A 42 -3.46 8.61 -5.78
C PHE A 42 -2.86 8.24 -7.13
N GLY A 43 -1.79 7.44 -7.11
CA GLY A 43 -1.32 6.69 -8.28
C GLY A 43 -2.06 5.35 -8.42
N TYR A 44 -1.88 4.67 -9.56
CA TYR A 44 -2.53 3.41 -9.86
C TYR A 44 -1.49 2.33 -10.15
N CYS A 45 -1.54 1.26 -9.36
CA CYS A 45 -0.63 0.13 -9.42
C CYS A 45 -1.36 -1.14 -9.86
N PHE A 46 -0.67 -2.01 -10.57
CA PHE A 46 -1.18 -3.30 -11.04
C PHE A 46 -0.56 -4.44 -10.25
N ASN A 47 -1.35 -5.09 -9.37
CA ASN A 47 -0.93 -6.34 -8.75
C ASN A 47 -1.09 -7.49 -9.75
N THR A 48 -0.04 -8.25 -9.95
CA THR A 48 0.02 -9.29 -11.00
C THR A 48 -0.91 -10.47 -10.75
N SER A 49 -1.44 -10.63 -9.50
CA SER A 49 -2.47 -11.61 -9.19
C SER A 49 -3.71 -11.47 -10.08
N THR A 50 -4.02 -10.25 -10.49
CA THR A 50 -5.20 -9.90 -11.29
C THR A 50 -5.28 -10.68 -12.61
N ILE A 51 -4.13 -11.05 -13.18
CA ILE A 51 -4.03 -11.85 -14.41
C ILE A 51 -3.17 -13.11 -14.23
N GLN A 52 -2.95 -13.59 -13.01
CA GLN A 52 -2.08 -14.76 -12.79
C GLN A 52 -2.62 -16.05 -13.43
N GLY A 53 -3.94 -16.16 -13.59
CA GLY A 53 -4.57 -17.33 -14.21
C GLY A 53 -4.24 -17.51 -15.69
N GLN A 54 -3.86 -16.43 -16.39
CA GLN A 54 -3.41 -16.46 -17.78
C GLN A 54 -1.96 -16.94 -17.93
N LYS A 55 -1.23 -17.14 -16.79
CA LYS A 55 0.11 -17.74 -16.72
C LYS A 55 1.14 -17.06 -17.65
N GLN A 56 1.04 -15.74 -17.79
CA GLN A 56 2.00 -14.99 -18.60
C GLN A 56 3.37 -14.91 -17.87
N PRO A 57 4.50 -14.95 -18.59
CA PRO A 57 5.79 -14.64 -17.96
C PRO A 57 5.80 -13.19 -17.46
N ILE A 58 6.53 -12.93 -16.37
CA ILE A 58 6.53 -11.60 -15.73
C ILE A 58 6.93 -10.47 -16.68
N THR A 59 7.84 -10.72 -17.62
CA THR A 59 8.22 -9.77 -18.67
C THR A 59 7.02 -9.33 -19.53
N LYS A 60 6.10 -10.26 -19.81
CA LYS A 60 4.87 -9.98 -20.55
C LYS A 60 3.84 -9.27 -19.67
N VAL A 61 3.75 -9.61 -18.40
CA VAL A 61 2.87 -8.91 -17.42
C VAL A 61 3.28 -7.44 -17.31
N VAL A 62 4.58 -7.13 -17.27
CA VAL A 62 5.10 -5.76 -17.31
C VAL A 62 4.61 -4.99 -18.53
N GLU A 63 4.70 -5.58 -19.73
CA GLU A 63 4.19 -4.96 -20.96
C GLU A 63 2.66 -4.71 -20.91
N ILE A 64 1.91 -5.66 -20.33
CA ILE A 64 0.45 -5.54 -20.20
C ILE A 64 0.11 -4.39 -19.25
N ALA A 65 0.74 -4.31 -18.08
CA ALA A 65 0.50 -3.24 -17.12
C ALA A 65 0.81 -1.85 -17.72
N ALA A 66 1.94 -1.71 -18.42
CA ALA A 66 2.32 -0.48 -19.11
C ALA A 66 1.33 -0.10 -20.22
N LYS A 67 0.96 -1.05 -21.08
CA LYS A 67 -0.02 -0.84 -22.18
C LYS A 67 -1.43 -0.53 -21.68
N ALA A 68 -1.79 -1.02 -20.50
CA ALA A 68 -3.05 -0.68 -19.85
C ALA A 68 -3.04 0.75 -19.28
N GLY A 69 -1.86 1.33 -19.02
CA GLY A 69 -1.68 2.70 -18.54
C GLY A 69 -1.53 2.83 -17.03
N TYR A 70 -1.11 1.77 -16.34
CA TYR A 70 -0.73 1.83 -14.93
C TYR A 70 0.57 2.62 -14.75
N GLN A 71 0.78 3.15 -13.54
CA GLN A 71 1.98 3.88 -13.14
C GLN A 71 2.94 3.00 -12.33
N GLY A 72 2.38 2.00 -11.64
CA GLY A 72 3.13 1.05 -10.83
C GLY A 72 2.77 -0.39 -11.13
N ILE A 73 3.65 -1.28 -10.71
CA ILE A 73 3.45 -2.73 -10.74
C ILE A 73 3.82 -3.33 -9.37
N GLU A 74 3.11 -4.36 -8.99
CA GLU A 74 3.29 -5.12 -7.75
C GLU A 74 3.37 -6.61 -8.10
N PRO A 75 4.60 -7.11 -8.38
CA PRO A 75 4.80 -8.50 -8.74
C PRO A 75 4.79 -9.42 -7.51
N TRP A 76 4.51 -10.70 -7.72
CA TRP A 76 4.70 -11.71 -6.70
C TRP A 76 6.13 -12.27 -6.77
N VAL A 77 6.76 -12.45 -5.60
CA VAL A 77 8.13 -12.98 -5.50
C VAL A 77 8.29 -14.32 -6.23
N ARG A 78 7.25 -15.18 -6.22
CA ARG A 78 7.26 -16.44 -6.98
C ARG A 78 7.44 -16.25 -8.49
N GLU A 79 6.98 -15.13 -9.05
CA GLU A 79 7.14 -14.80 -10.47
C GLU A 79 8.56 -14.36 -10.77
N LEU A 80 9.16 -13.56 -9.85
CA LEU A 80 10.55 -13.17 -9.91
C LEU A 80 11.47 -14.39 -9.80
N ASP A 81 11.17 -15.30 -8.89
CA ASP A 81 11.88 -16.56 -8.68
C ASP A 81 11.80 -17.47 -9.93
N ALA A 82 10.62 -17.59 -10.52
CA ALA A 82 10.42 -18.34 -11.76
C ALA A 82 11.22 -17.72 -12.93
N HIS A 83 11.23 -16.39 -13.04
CA HIS A 83 12.03 -15.67 -14.04
C HIS A 83 13.52 -15.94 -13.87
N ALA A 84 14.04 -15.80 -12.65
CA ALA A 84 15.45 -16.06 -12.35
C ALA A 84 15.84 -17.51 -12.61
N ARG A 85 15.02 -18.48 -12.19
CA ARG A 85 15.27 -19.92 -12.45
C ARG A 85 15.22 -20.30 -13.92
N SER A 86 14.50 -19.55 -14.74
CA SER A 86 14.51 -19.74 -16.20
C SER A 86 15.72 -19.09 -16.90
N GLY A 87 16.67 -18.54 -16.15
CA GLY A 87 17.85 -17.86 -16.65
C GLY A 87 17.67 -16.36 -16.92
N GLY A 88 16.52 -15.78 -16.51
CA GLY A 88 16.27 -14.35 -16.62
C GLY A 88 17.05 -13.54 -15.56
N SER A 89 17.47 -12.34 -15.93
CA SER A 89 18.13 -11.39 -15.02
C SER A 89 17.09 -10.49 -14.34
N LEU A 90 17.08 -10.46 -13.01
CA LEU A 90 16.22 -9.55 -12.25
C LEU A 90 16.57 -8.07 -12.49
N LYS A 91 17.85 -7.77 -12.68
CA LYS A 91 18.31 -6.39 -13.00
C LYS A 91 17.80 -5.95 -14.36
N ASP A 92 17.81 -6.84 -15.36
CA ASP A 92 17.27 -6.54 -16.70
C ASP A 92 15.75 -6.42 -16.65
N LEU A 93 15.06 -7.23 -15.83
CA LEU A 93 13.63 -7.08 -15.58
C LEU A 93 13.33 -5.71 -14.93
N GLY A 94 14.11 -5.30 -13.94
CA GLY A 94 13.98 -3.96 -13.32
C GLY A 94 14.19 -2.84 -14.33
N LYS A 95 15.18 -2.99 -15.22
CA LYS A 95 15.38 -2.05 -16.33
C LYS A 95 14.16 -2.03 -17.28
N GLN A 96 13.62 -3.18 -17.65
CA GLN A 96 12.42 -3.28 -18.50
C GLN A 96 11.23 -2.57 -17.86
N ILE A 97 11.01 -2.76 -16.54
CA ILE A 97 9.93 -2.10 -15.79
C ILE A 97 10.09 -0.58 -15.89
N ALA A 98 11.28 -0.06 -15.61
CA ALA A 98 11.57 1.38 -15.67
C ALA A 98 11.45 1.94 -17.10
N ASP A 99 11.97 1.25 -18.11
CA ASP A 99 11.89 1.64 -19.54
C ASP A 99 10.43 1.70 -20.02
N GLN A 100 9.54 0.92 -19.43
CA GLN A 100 8.08 0.95 -19.69
C GLN A 100 7.35 2.06 -18.92
N GLY A 101 8.06 2.85 -18.12
CA GLY A 101 7.50 3.94 -17.32
C GLY A 101 6.77 3.47 -16.06
N LEU A 102 7.01 2.25 -15.61
CA LEU A 102 6.44 1.70 -14.38
C LEU A 102 7.41 1.83 -13.21
N SER A 103 6.88 2.04 -12.00
CA SER A 103 7.61 1.86 -10.73
C SER A 103 7.20 0.55 -10.05
N VAL A 104 8.14 -0.07 -9.32
CA VAL A 104 7.84 -1.22 -8.46
C VAL A 104 7.43 -0.68 -7.10
N GLU A 105 6.13 -0.72 -6.79
CA GLU A 105 5.58 -0.08 -5.60
C GLU A 105 5.64 -0.97 -4.35
N ASP A 106 5.41 -2.24 -4.54
CA ASP A 106 5.48 -3.31 -3.55
C ASP A 106 5.76 -4.64 -4.26
N ALA A 107 5.95 -5.70 -3.50
CA ALA A 107 5.96 -7.06 -4.01
C ALA A 107 5.30 -8.00 -3.00
N ILE A 108 4.57 -9.00 -3.48
CA ILE A 108 3.92 -9.99 -2.62
C ILE A 108 4.87 -11.16 -2.36
N GLY A 109 5.27 -11.31 -1.10
CA GLY A 109 6.15 -12.38 -0.64
C GLY A 109 5.62 -13.05 0.62
N PHE A 110 5.96 -14.32 0.81
CA PHE A 110 5.54 -15.10 1.96
C PHE A 110 6.76 -15.67 2.69
N PHE A 111 6.87 -15.35 3.98
CA PHE A 111 7.92 -15.84 4.86
C PHE A 111 7.41 -15.88 6.30
N GLU A 112 7.84 -16.88 7.07
CA GLU A 112 7.32 -17.19 8.41
C GLU A 112 7.99 -16.34 9.49
N TRP A 113 7.83 -15.02 9.43
CA TRP A 113 8.41 -14.07 10.39
C TRP A 113 7.67 -14.05 11.74
N ALA A 114 6.37 -14.39 11.74
CA ALA A 114 5.46 -14.21 12.86
C ALA A 114 5.36 -15.45 13.77
N VAL A 115 5.82 -16.62 13.34
CA VAL A 115 5.64 -17.90 14.02
C VAL A 115 6.37 -17.97 15.37
N ASP A 116 5.83 -18.76 16.33
CA ASP A 116 6.44 -18.94 17.65
C ASP A 116 7.70 -19.81 17.62
N ASP A 117 7.71 -20.87 16.79
CA ASP A 117 8.88 -21.72 16.66
C ASP A 117 10.09 -20.95 16.15
N GLU A 118 11.13 -20.90 16.97
CA GLU A 118 12.32 -20.08 16.69
C GLU A 118 13.10 -20.57 15.45
N ALA A 119 13.17 -21.88 15.26
CA ALA A 119 13.91 -22.46 14.15
C ALA A 119 13.21 -22.15 12.82
N THR A 120 11.88 -22.25 12.77
CA THR A 120 11.03 -21.90 11.63
C THR A 120 11.12 -20.39 11.36
N ARG A 121 10.98 -19.57 12.40
CA ARG A 121 11.08 -18.11 12.27
C ARG A 121 12.43 -17.68 11.72
N ARG A 122 13.54 -18.27 12.19
CA ARG A 122 14.88 -17.97 11.66
C ARG A 122 14.98 -18.28 10.16
N LYS A 123 14.44 -19.42 9.71
CA LYS A 123 14.37 -19.75 8.27
C LYS A 123 13.49 -18.74 7.52
N GLY A 124 12.36 -18.36 8.10
CA GLY A 124 11.48 -17.34 7.53
C GLY A 124 12.16 -15.98 7.37
N LEU A 125 13.01 -15.58 8.33
CA LEU A 125 13.79 -14.33 8.22
C LEU A 125 14.88 -14.42 7.13
N GLU A 126 15.52 -15.57 6.95
CA GLU A 126 16.46 -15.76 5.81
C GLU A 126 15.72 -15.72 4.46
N GLU A 127 14.52 -16.33 4.39
CA GLU A 127 13.68 -16.22 3.19
C GLU A 127 13.24 -14.77 2.94
N ALA A 128 12.88 -14.02 3.99
CA ALA A 128 12.58 -12.59 3.88
C ALA A 128 13.74 -11.79 3.26
N LYS A 129 14.97 -12.04 3.73
CA LYS A 129 16.17 -11.39 3.17
C LYS A 129 16.33 -11.70 1.68
N ARG A 130 16.18 -12.98 1.30
CA ARG A 130 16.26 -13.41 -0.11
C ARG A 130 15.20 -12.72 -0.96
N ASN A 131 13.96 -12.66 -0.46
CA ASN A 131 12.85 -12.03 -1.16
C ASN A 131 13.07 -10.52 -1.31
N MET A 132 13.53 -9.85 -0.25
CA MET A 132 13.86 -8.42 -0.28
C MET A 132 15.00 -8.11 -1.27
N ASP A 133 16.04 -8.96 -1.34
CA ASP A 133 17.12 -8.81 -2.31
C ASP A 133 16.59 -8.89 -3.75
N MET A 134 15.69 -9.83 -4.04
CA MET A 134 15.06 -9.93 -5.36
C MET A 134 14.23 -8.69 -5.70
N VAL A 135 13.46 -8.17 -4.73
CA VAL A 135 12.68 -6.94 -4.88
C VAL A 135 13.60 -5.74 -5.13
N LEU A 136 14.71 -5.64 -4.40
CA LEU A 136 15.71 -4.58 -4.61
C LEU A 136 16.30 -4.63 -6.01
N GLN A 137 16.62 -5.82 -6.54
CA GLN A 137 17.18 -6.00 -7.87
C GLN A 137 16.27 -5.51 -8.99
N ILE A 138 14.97 -5.58 -8.83
CA ILE A 138 13.98 -5.05 -9.80
C ILE A 138 13.63 -3.58 -9.55
N GLY A 139 14.30 -2.90 -8.60
CA GLY A 139 14.09 -1.50 -8.28
C GLY A 139 13.01 -1.23 -7.22
N GLY A 140 12.41 -2.27 -6.64
CA GLY A 140 11.41 -2.15 -5.57
C GLY A 140 12.03 -1.75 -4.23
N ARG A 141 11.20 -1.17 -3.35
CA ARG A 141 11.61 -0.69 -2.03
C ARG A 141 10.68 -1.17 -0.91
N ARG A 142 9.68 -1.97 -1.23
CA ARG A 142 8.71 -2.49 -0.27
C ARG A 142 8.35 -3.93 -0.60
N ILE A 143 7.91 -4.66 0.42
CA ILE A 143 7.43 -6.03 0.30
C ILE A 143 6.32 -6.26 1.31
N ALA A 144 5.26 -6.96 0.93
CA ALA A 144 4.20 -7.38 1.84
C ALA A 144 4.74 -8.32 2.92
N ALA A 145 4.29 -8.13 4.15
CA ALA A 145 4.63 -8.95 5.31
C ALA A 145 3.35 -9.46 6.00
N PRO A 146 2.61 -10.38 5.36
CA PRO A 146 1.43 -10.98 5.95
C PRO A 146 1.79 -11.90 7.13
N PRO A 147 0.80 -12.32 7.95
CA PRO A 147 0.97 -13.27 9.05
C PRO A 147 1.09 -14.72 8.55
N PHE A 148 1.95 -14.94 7.54
CA PHE A 148 2.14 -16.25 6.93
C PHE A 148 2.67 -17.28 7.94
N GLY A 149 2.12 -18.49 7.91
CA GLY A 149 2.44 -19.55 8.87
C GLY A 149 1.69 -19.46 10.21
N THR A 150 0.87 -18.39 10.42
CA THR A 150 0.13 -18.19 11.68
C THR A 150 -1.37 -17.99 11.50
N THR A 151 -1.89 -18.18 10.31
CA THR A 151 -3.28 -17.86 9.94
C THR A 151 -4.33 -18.59 10.80
N ASP A 152 -4.05 -19.78 11.29
CA ASP A 152 -4.95 -20.58 12.14
C ASP A 152 -4.75 -20.36 13.65
N ARG A 153 -3.78 -19.52 14.02
CA ARG A 153 -3.44 -19.21 15.42
C ARG A 153 -4.19 -17.98 15.92
N SER A 154 -4.93 -18.13 17.01
CA SER A 154 -5.60 -17.02 17.72
C SER A 154 -4.96 -16.69 19.07
N ASP A 155 -3.91 -17.42 19.43
CA ASP A 155 -3.27 -17.38 20.74
C ASP A 155 -1.91 -16.67 20.71
N LEU A 156 -1.54 -16.03 19.59
CA LEU A 156 -0.29 -15.30 19.50
C LEU A 156 -0.35 -13.98 20.28
N ASP A 157 0.68 -13.75 21.06
CA ASP A 157 0.84 -12.50 21.80
C ASP A 157 1.23 -11.36 20.85
N LEU A 158 0.35 -10.37 20.69
CA LEU A 158 0.58 -9.20 19.84
C LEU A 158 1.84 -8.41 20.25
N LYS A 159 2.21 -8.43 21.55
CA LYS A 159 3.45 -7.80 22.01
C LYS A 159 4.68 -8.51 21.43
N ARG A 160 4.67 -9.84 21.39
CA ARG A 160 5.75 -10.60 20.74
C ARG A 160 5.77 -10.37 19.22
N LEU A 161 4.61 -10.25 18.59
CA LEU A 161 4.54 -9.90 17.17
C LEU A 161 5.14 -8.51 16.90
N THR A 162 4.95 -7.56 17.80
CA THR A 162 5.57 -6.25 17.75
C THR A 162 7.11 -6.33 17.69
N GLU A 163 7.70 -7.15 18.57
CA GLU A 163 9.16 -7.34 18.63
C GLU A 163 9.68 -8.05 17.36
N ARG A 164 8.93 -9.02 16.85
CA ARG A 164 9.26 -9.75 15.61
C ARG A 164 9.16 -8.85 14.38
N TYR A 165 8.11 -8.02 14.32
CA TYR A 165 7.97 -7.07 13.22
C TYR A 165 9.08 -6.02 13.25
N ARG A 166 9.48 -5.53 14.43
CA ARG A 166 10.64 -4.66 14.57
C ARG A 166 11.92 -5.32 14.02
N THR A 167 12.17 -6.58 14.39
CA THR A 167 13.32 -7.34 13.86
C THR A 167 13.27 -7.44 12.33
N LEU A 168 12.09 -7.68 11.75
CA LEU A 168 11.91 -7.73 10.30
C LEU A 168 12.16 -6.38 9.64
N LEU A 169 11.72 -5.27 10.27
CA LEU A 169 11.99 -3.89 9.82
C LEU A 169 13.48 -3.55 9.87
N ASP A 170 14.20 -3.94 10.94
CA ASP A 170 15.66 -3.76 11.04
C ASP A 170 16.40 -4.48 9.90
N ILE A 171 15.96 -5.69 9.54
CA ILE A 171 16.45 -6.43 8.37
C ILE A 171 16.15 -5.67 7.09
N GLY A 172 14.90 -5.26 6.90
CA GLY A 172 14.47 -4.52 5.72
C GLY A 172 15.25 -3.21 5.54
N GLN A 173 15.47 -2.48 6.62
CA GLN A 173 16.27 -1.26 6.62
C GLN A 173 17.71 -1.53 6.16
N SER A 174 18.34 -2.63 6.61
CA SER A 174 19.71 -2.98 6.23
C SER A 174 19.84 -3.31 4.73
N ILE A 175 18.79 -3.83 4.11
CA ILE A 175 18.74 -4.19 2.68
C ILE A 175 18.25 -3.00 1.84
N GLY A 176 17.40 -2.13 2.39
CA GLY A 176 16.77 -1.02 1.69
C GLY A 176 15.39 -1.37 1.11
N VAL A 177 14.72 -2.39 1.66
CA VAL A 177 13.36 -2.81 1.30
C VAL A 177 12.51 -2.91 2.57
N ILE A 178 11.43 -2.13 2.65
CA ILE A 178 10.58 -2.02 3.83
C ILE A 178 9.50 -3.09 3.79
N PRO A 179 9.40 -3.98 4.81
CA PRO A 179 8.28 -4.90 4.93
C PRO A 179 7.04 -4.14 5.43
N GLN A 180 5.97 -4.14 4.63
CA GLN A 180 4.67 -3.55 4.96
C GLN A 180 3.80 -4.59 5.67
N LEU A 181 3.35 -4.28 6.88
CA LEU A 181 2.54 -5.22 7.66
C LEU A 181 1.15 -5.36 7.06
N GLU A 182 0.85 -6.52 6.50
CA GLU A 182 -0.38 -6.77 5.76
C GLU A 182 -1.51 -7.29 6.65
N VAL A 183 -2.72 -6.77 6.43
CA VAL A 183 -3.95 -7.27 7.06
C VAL A 183 -4.47 -8.47 6.26
N TRP A 184 -4.57 -9.65 6.87
CA TRP A 184 -5.19 -10.82 6.23
C TRP A 184 -6.51 -11.19 6.90
N GLY A 185 -7.63 -10.71 6.38
CA GLY A 185 -8.95 -10.83 7.00
C GLY A 185 -9.48 -12.24 7.24
N PHE A 186 -8.90 -13.25 6.60
CA PHE A 186 -9.22 -14.67 6.88
C PHE A 186 -8.33 -15.28 7.98
N SER A 187 -7.27 -14.57 8.37
CA SER A 187 -6.34 -15.03 9.41
C SER A 187 -6.89 -14.75 10.81
N LYS A 188 -6.63 -15.67 11.74
CA LYS A 188 -6.91 -15.45 13.17
C LYS A 188 -5.85 -14.58 13.86
N THR A 189 -4.72 -14.38 13.23
CA THR A 189 -3.63 -13.49 13.68
C THR A 189 -3.49 -12.36 12.67
N LEU A 190 -3.48 -11.10 13.11
CA LEU A 190 -3.41 -9.91 12.26
C LEU A 190 -4.52 -9.89 11.19
N GLY A 191 -5.68 -10.41 11.55
CA GLY A 191 -6.88 -10.44 10.71
C GLY A 191 -7.65 -9.12 10.71
N GLN A 192 -7.34 -8.23 11.64
CA GLN A 192 -8.03 -6.95 11.80
C GLN A 192 -7.05 -5.76 11.74
N LEU A 193 -7.55 -4.63 11.23
CA LEU A 193 -6.78 -3.39 11.14
C LEU A 193 -6.24 -2.95 12.50
N SER A 194 -7.04 -3.13 13.57
CA SER A 194 -6.64 -2.78 14.94
C SER A 194 -5.44 -3.56 15.44
N GLU A 195 -5.34 -4.84 15.13
CA GLU A 195 -4.21 -5.70 15.50
C GLU A 195 -2.94 -5.29 14.75
N VAL A 196 -3.08 -5.08 13.44
CA VAL A 196 -1.97 -4.63 12.57
C VAL A 196 -1.46 -3.25 13.01
N ALA A 197 -2.38 -2.31 13.29
CA ALA A 197 -2.02 -0.99 13.78
C ALA A 197 -1.31 -1.06 15.15
N LEU A 198 -1.78 -1.90 16.07
CA LEU A 198 -1.13 -2.12 17.37
C LEU A 198 0.31 -2.61 17.18
N VAL A 199 0.52 -3.61 16.32
CA VAL A 199 1.85 -4.18 16.07
C VAL A 199 2.76 -3.17 15.38
N ALA A 200 2.25 -2.45 14.38
CA ALA A 200 3.03 -1.43 13.67
C ALA A 200 3.46 -0.30 14.61
N ILE A 201 2.52 0.28 15.38
CA ILE A 201 2.79 1.36 16.34
C ILE A 201 3.72 0.86 17.45
N GLY A 202 3.44 -0.30 18.02
CA GLY A 202 4.21 -0.88 19.12
C GLY A 202 5.65 -1.20 18.74
N SER A 203 5.95 -1.47 17.45
CA SER A 203 7.33 -1.71 16.99
C SER A 203 8.26 -0.51 17.25
N GLY A 204 7.71 0.70 17.31
CA GLY A 204 8.48 1.93 17.51
C GLY A 204 9.54 2.17 16.44
N HIS A 205 9.46 1.48 15.31
CA HIS A 205 10.41 1.62 14.19
C HIS A 205 9.98 2.75 13.26
N PRO A 206 10.87 3.66 12.82
CA PRO A 206 10.50 4.84 12.02
C PRO A 206 9.94 4.49 10.63
N GLN A 207 10.21 3.30 10.13
CA GLN A 207 9.71 2.81 8.83
C GLN A 207 8.51 1.85 8.98
N ALA A 208 7.94 1.71 10.19
CA ALA A 208 6.76 0.88 10.38
C ALA A 208 5.59 1.40 9.54
N CYS A 209 4.99 0.52 8.75
CA CYS A 209 3.88 0.86 7.87
C CYS A 209 2.94 -0.34 7.71
N ILE A 210 1.78 -0.08 7.14
CA ILE A 210 0.69 -1.06 7.00
C ILE A 210 0.32 -1.18 5.53
N LEU A 211 -0.06 -2.38 5.11
CA LEU A 211 -0.64 -2.68 3.81
C LEU A 211 -2.10 -3.10 4.01
N PRO A 212 -3.06 -2.17 3.91
CA PRO A 212 -4.46 -2.48 4.01
C PRO A 212 -5.04 -2.91 2.66
N ASP A 213 -6.13 -3.67 2.72
CA ASP A 213 -6.85 -4.21 1.56
C ASP A 213 -8.36 -4.14 1.81
N VAL A 214 -9.13 -3.67 0.84
CA VAL A 214 -10.60 -3.51 0.97
C VAL A 214 -11.28 -4.84 1.31
N TYR A 215 -10.95 -5.91 0.59
CA TYR A 215 -11.52 -7.23 0.86
C TYR A 215 -11.08 -7.77 2.21
N HIS A 216 -9.81 -7.66 2.57
CA HIS A 216 -9.32 -8.17 3.85
C HIS A 216 -9.89 -7.38 5.04
N LEU A 217 -10.07 -6.09 4.95
CA LEU A 217 -10.77 -5.30 5.98
C LEU A 217 -12.21 -5.81 6.16
N HIS A 218 -12.94 -6.02 5.06
CA HIS A 218 -14.28 -6.61 5.11
C HIS A 218 -14.26 -8.03 5.68
N LYS A 219 -13.42 -8.91 5.15
CA LYS A 219 -13.35 -10.33 5.54
C LYS A 219 -13.02 -10.50 7.03
N GLY A 220 -12.10 -9.72 7.55
CA GLY A 220 -11.69 -9.72 8.96
C GLY A 220 -12.68 -9.01 9.89
N GLY A 221 -13.68 -8.31 9.34
CA GLY A 221 -14.66 -7.55 10.12
C GLY A 221 -14.10 -6.27 10.73
N SER A 222 -13.07 -5.69 10.13
CA SER A 222 -12.57 -4.37 10.52
C SER A 222 -13.56 -3.29 10.09
N PRO A 223 -13.98 -2.39 10.99
CA PRO A 223 -14.73 -1.21 10.58
C PRO A 223 -13.86 -0.33 9.67
N PHE A 224 -14.38 0.07 8.50
CA PHE A 224 -13.65 0.96 7.59
C PHE A 224 -13.38 2.34 8.20
N GLU A 225 -14.22 2.78 9.12
CA GLU A 225 -14.06 4.02 9.89
C GLU A 225 -12.75 4.04 10.68
N GLY A 226 -12.21 2.88 11.04
CA GLY A 226 -10.90 2.76 11.69
C GLY A 226 -9.75 3.37 10.89
N LEU A 227 -9.88 3.44 9.56
CA LEU A 227 -8.91 4.12 8.70
C LEU A 227 -8.74 5.60 9.05
N GLN A 228 -9.78 6.28 9.58
CA GLN A 228 -9.73 7.69 9.95
C GLN A 228 -8.74 7.99 11.07
N LEU A 229 -8.40 6.98 11.88
CA LEU A 229 -7.46 7.13 13.01
C LEU A 229 -5.98 7.04 12.57
N LEU A 230 -5.73 6.68 11.31
CA LEU A 230 -4.39 6.44 10.80
C LEU A 230 -3.94 7.58 9.89
N SER A 231 -2.69 8.00 10.05
CA SER A 231 -2.08 8.96 9.13
C SER A 231 -1.92 8.33 7.74
N GLY A 232 -2.11 9.11 6.67
CA GLY A 232 -1.81 8.66 5.31
C GLY A 232 -0.33 8.28 5.11
N ALA A 233 0.58 8.74 5.98
CA ALA A 233 1.98 8.32 5.98
C ALA A 233 2.21 6.89 6.50
N ALA A 234 1.20 6.28 7.13
CA ALA A 234 1.26 4.88 7.56
C ALA A 234 1.08 3.89 6.40
N PHE A 235 0.66 4.37 5.23
CA PHE A 235 0.40 3.56 4.04
C PHE A 235 1.27 4.02 2.88
N HIS A 236 1.78 3.10 2.08
CA HIS A 236 2.44 3.39 0.82
C HIS A 236 1.66 2.83 -0.37
N VAL A 237 1.09 1.67 -0.17
CA VAL A 237 0.18 0.98 -1.09
C VAL A 237 -1.11 0.67 -0.34
N PHE A 238 -2.23 0.72 -1.04
CA PHE A 238 -3.54 0.31 -0.56
C PHE A 238 -4.13 -0.63 -1.61
N HIS A 239 -4.38 -1.89 -1.25
CA HIS A 239 -4.99 -2.85 -2.16
C HIS A 239 -6.46 -2.52 -2.36
N VAL A 240 -6.81 -2.26 -3.62
CA VAL A 240 -8.17 -1.90 -4.03
C VAL A 240 -8.79 -3.03 -4.84
N ASN A 241 -9.95 -3.41 -4.41
CA ASN A 241 -10.86 -4.35 -5.03
C ASN A 241 -12.28 -4.03 -4.56
N ASP A 242 -13.23 -4.81 -4.95
CA ASP A 242 -14.59 -4.78 -4.45
C ASP A 242 -15.08 -6.20 -4.20
N TYR A 243 -16.22 -6.37 -3.59
CA TYR A 243 -16.79 -7.68 -3.28
C TYR A 243 -18.33 -7.64 -3.40
N PRO A 244 -18.96 -8.75 -3.85
CA PRO A 244 -20.40 -8.85 -3.99
C PRO A 244 -21.08 -8.94 -2.60
N ALA A 245 -22.36 -8.59 -2.53
CA ALA A 245 -23.17 -8.77 -1.32
C ALA A 245 -23.34 -10.26 -0.93
N ASN A 246 -23.25 -11.15 -1.90
CA ASN A 246 -23.31 -12.60 -1.73
C ASN A 246 -22.15 -13.27 -2.46
N PRO A 247 -21.47 -14.24 -1.84
CA PRO A 247 -21.72 -14.77 -0.49
C PRO A 247 -21.37 -13.76 0.61
N GLY A 248 -21.98 -13.93 1.80
CA GLY A 248 -21.71 -13.08 2.94
C GLY A 248 -20.27 -13.26 3.49
N ARG A 249 -19.86 -12.34 4.37
CA ARG A 249 -18.50 -12.21 4.92
C ARG A 249 -17.85 -13.53 5.37
N GLU A 250 -18.59 -14.41 6.03
CA GLU A 250 -18.08 -15.67 6.54
C GLU A 250 -17.65 -16.63 5.43
N SER A 251 -18.38 -16.64 4.31
CA SER A 251 -18.20 -17.57 3.20
C SER A 251 -17.44 -17.02 2.01
N ILE A 252 -17.28 -15.70 1.94
CA ILE A 252 -16.56 -15.04 0.85
C ILE A 252 -15.07 -15.43 0.83
N THR A 253 -14.52 -15.60 -0.35
CA THR A 253 -13.10 -15.91 -0.59
C THR A 253 -12.51 -14.94 -1.59
N ASP A 254 -11.19 -14.92 -1.73
CA ASP A 254 -10.47 -14.06 -2.69
C ASP A 254 -10.98 -14.19 -4.13
N ALA A 255 -11.44 -15.39 -4.53
CA ALA A 255 -12.00 -15.61 -5.85
C ALA A 255 -13.30 -14.83 -6.14
N HIS A 256 -13.93 -14.26 -5.12
CA HIS A 256 -15.14 -13.45 -5.25
C HIS A 256 -14.82 -11.94 -5.38
N ARG A 257 -13.57 -11.53 -5.28
CA ARG A 257 -13.19 -10.13 -5.50
C ARG A 257 -13.59 -9.74 -6.93
N VAL A 258 -14.15 -8.54 -7.05
CA VAL A 258 -14.57 -7.96 -8.33
C VAL A 258 -13.90 -6.61 -8.54
N TYR A 259 -14.03 -6.02 -9.73
CA TYR A 259 -13.51 -4.68 -10.01
C TYR A 259 -14.12 -3.63 -9.06
N PRO A 260 -13.36 -2.61 -8.69
CA PRO A 260 -13.84 -1.49 -7.89
C PRO A 260 -15.08 -0.84 -8.51
N GLY A 261 -16.17 -0.77 -7.73
CA GLY A 261 -17.47 -0.25 -8.13
C GLY A 261 -18.44 -1.29 -8.72
N ASP A 262 -18.03 -2.55 -8.86
CA ASP A 262 -18.92 -3.64 -9.29
C ASP A 262 -19.49 -4.45 -8.10
N GLY A 263 -19.17 -4.05 -6.87
CA GLY A 263 -19.61 -4.70 -5.66
C GLY A 263 -20.36 -3.76 -4.70
N VAL A 264 -20.20 -4.03 -3.41
CA VAL A 264 -20.89 -3.31 -2.33
C VAL A 264 -19.94 -2.68 -1.32
N ALA A 265 -18.63 -2.68 -1.58
CA ALA A 265 -17.67 -2.03 -0.70
C ALA A 265 -17.94 -0.52 -0.61
N PRO A 266 -17.78 0.09 0.56
CA PRO A 266 -18.04 1.52 0.74
C PRO A 266 -16.87 2.37 0.20
N LEU A 267 -16.53 2.20 -1.09
CA LEU A 267 -15.36 2.81 -1.73
C LEU A 267 -15.37 4.34 -1.64
N ASP A 268 -16.55 4.96 -1.72
CA ASP A 268 -16.68 6.42 -1.62
C ASP A 268 -16.13 6.93 -0.27
N SER A 269 -16.52 6.32 0.84
CA SER A 269 -16.03 6.71 2.17
C SER A 269 -14.55 6.34 2.37
N ILE A 270 -14.10 5.22 1.82
CA ILE A 270 -12.69 4.80 1.89
C ILE A 270 -11.80 5.83 1.18
N PHE A 271 -12.08 6.19 -0.06
CA PHE A 271 -11.24 7.12 -0.82
C PHE A 271 -11.29 8.54 -0.24
N GLN A 272 -12.45 8.99 0.27
CA GLN A 272 -12.55 10.26 0.99
C GLN A 272 -11.69 10.26 2.25
N THR A 273 -11.69 9.17 3.02
CA THR A 273 -10.86 9.00 4.21
C THR A 273 -9.37 8.99 3.86
N LEU A 274 -8.95 8.22 2.86
CA LEU A 274 -7.56 8.19 2.41
C LEU A 274 -7.07 9.59 1.99
N ARG A 275 -7.89 10.34 1.24
CA ARG A 275 -7.58 11.73 0.87
C ARG A 275 -7.46 12.64 2.09
N ALA A 276 -8.43 12.57 3.00
CA ALA A 276 -8.47 13.40 4.21
C ALA A 276 -7.28 13.13 5.14
N ASN A 277 -6.84 11.87 5.24
CA ASN A 277 -5.67 11.48 6.02
C ASN A 277 -4.33 11.85 5.37
N GLY A 278 -4.36 12.40 4.15
CA GLY A 278 -3.17 12.80 3.41
C GLY A 278 -2.43 11.65 2.73
N PHE A 279 -3.08 10.52 2.47
CA PHE A 279 -2.49 9.44 1.66
C PHE A 279 -2.12 9.93 0.26
N ARG A 280 -0.92 9.60 -0.20
CA ARG A 280 -0.35 9.98 -1.51
C ARG A 280 0.31 8.81 -2.22
N GLY A 281 0.00 7.59 -1.78
CA GLY A 281 0.56 6.36 -2.33
C GLY A 281 -0.20 5.83 -3.53
N MET A 282 -0.01 4.54 -3.78
CA MET A 282 -0.63 3.82 -4.89
C MET A 282 -1.86 3.04 -4.46
N LEU A 283 -2.92 3.14 -5.24
CA LEU A 283 -4.03 2.19 -5.21
C LEU A 283 -3.65 1.01 -6.10
N SER A 284 -3.46 -0.16 -5.52
CA SER A 284 -3.04 -1.37 -6.24
C SER A 284 -4.23 -2.29 -6.46
N LEU A 285 -4.50 -2.63 -7.73
CA LEU A 285 -5.59 -3.51 -8.11
C LEU A 285 -5.21 -4.96 -7.83
N GLU A 286 -5.76 -5.55 -6.78
CA GLU A 286 -5.51 -6.94 -6.43
C GLU A 286 -6.77 -7.80 -6.52
N LEU A 287 -6.83 -8.65 -7.55
CA LEU A 287 -7.96 -9.52 -7.84
C LEU A 287 -7.52 -10.97 -8.05
N PHE A 288 -8.41 -11.90 -7.66
CA PHE A 288 -8.21 -13.35 -7.83
C PHE A 288 -9.41 -13.99 -8.52
N ASN A 289 -10.16 -13.21 -9.30
CA ASN A 289 -11.40 -13.62 -9.93
C ASN A 289 -11.13 -14.59 -11.10
N ARG A 290 -11.63 -15.81 -10.96
CA ARG A 290 -11.39 -16.87 -11.94
C ARG A 290 -12.08 -16.61 -13.29
N GLU A 291 -13.15 -15.82 -13.33
CA GLU A 291 -13.80 -15.45 -14.59
C GLU A 291 -12.97 -14.41 -15.36
N TYR A 292 -12.28 -13.50 -14.66
CA TYR A 292 -11.34 -12.57 -15.29
C TYR A 292 -10.11 -13.32 -15.85
N TRP A 293 -9.69 -14.39 -15.21
CA TRP A 293 -8.57 -15.22 -15.69
C TRP A 293 -8.84 -15.97 -16.99
N LYS A 294 -10.09 -16.03 -17.44
CA LYS A 294 -10.49 -16.62 -18.74
C LYS A 294 -10.49 -15.60 -19.89
N GLN A 295 -10.33 -14.32 -19.58
CA GLN A 295 -10.41 -13.20 -20.53
C GLN A 295 -9.01 -12.80 -21.02
N ASP A 296 -8.96 -11.94 -22.05
CA ASP A 296 -7.72 -11.35 -22.51
C ASP A 296 -7.06 -10.54 -21.37
N PRO A 297 -5.79 -10.80 -21.03
CA PRO A 297 -5.14 -10.17 -19.87
C PRO A 297 -4.98 -8.65 -20.02
N LEU A 298 -4.85 -8.11 -21.23
CA LEU A 298 -4.77 -6.68 -21.45
C LEU A 298 -6.13 -6.01 -21.24
N GLU A 299 -7.20 -6.63 -21.68
CA GLU A 299 -8.56 -6.14 -21.43
C GLU A 299 -8.91 -6.17 -19.94
N VAL A 300 -8.52 -7.24 -19.22
CA VAL A 300 -8.68 -7.30 -17.75
C VAL A 300 -7.93 -6.16 -17.07
N ALA A 301 -6.69 -5.91 -17.46
CA ALA A 301 -5.88 -4.85 -16.88
C ALA A 301 -6.46 -3.45 -17.17
N ARG A 302 -6.90 -3.19 -18.41
CA ARG A 302 -7.52 -1.92 -18.82
C ARG A 302 -8.83 -1.66 -18.09
N THR A 303 -9.73 -2.65 -18.08
CA THR A 303 -11.01 -2.56 -17.38
C THR A 303 -10.78 -2.27 -15.90
N GLY A 304 -9.84 -2.96 -15.26
CA GLY A 304 -9.51 -2.73 -13.84
C GLY A 304 -9.05 -1.31 -13.55
N LEU A 305 -8.16 -0.76 -14.39
CA LEU A 305 -7.70 0.62 -14.25
C LEU A 305 -8.83 1.64 -14.45
N GLU A 306 -9.67 1.43 -15.46
CA GLU A 306 -10.82 2.29 -15.73
C GLU A 306 -11.81 2.29 -14.57
N LYS A 307 -12.12 1.11 -14.01
CA LYS A 307 -13.00 0.95 -12.86
C LYS A 307 -12.43 1.65 -11.62
N MET A 308 -11.13 1.50 -11.31
CA MET A 308 -10.50 2.23 -10.21
C MET A 308 -10.59 3.75 -10.41
N LYS A 309 -10.24 4.25 -11.59
CA LYS A 309 -10.31 5.70 -11.90
C LYS A 309 -11.73 6.24 -11.75
N THR A 310 -12.71 5.50 -12.27
CA THR A 310 -14.14 5.87 -12.17
C THR A 310 -14.60 5.92 -10.71
N ALA A 311 -14.25 4.90 -9.90
CA ALA A 311 -14.60 4.87 -8.49
C ALA A 311 -13.96 6.03 -7.72
N VAL A 312 -12.70 6.33 -7.94
CA VAL A 312 -12.00 7.47 -7.33
C VAL A 312 -12.63 8.79 -7.77
N GLN A 313 -12.88 8.98 -9.06
CA GLN A 313 -13.51 10.20 -9.58
C GLN A 313 -14.89 10.43 -8.98
N LYS A 314 -15.73 9.41 -8.93
CA LYS A 314 -17.06 9.48 -8.30
C LYS A 314 -16.98 9.89 -6.84
N SER A 315 -15.99 9.39 -6.10
CA SER A 315 -15.84 9.61 -4.65
C SER A 315 -15.28 10.97 -4.29
N LEU A 316 -14.43 11.54 -5.14
CA LEU A 316 -13.65 12.76 -4.86
C LEU A 316 -14.04 13.97 -5.73
N GLY A 317 -14.80 13.71 -6.76
CA GLY A 317 -15.31 14.61 -7.83
C GLY A 317 -16.00 15.68 -7.58
#